data_04728f447c9a9bc38eda3ec3be97418c
#
_entry.id   04728f447c9a9bc38eda3ec3be97418c
#
_cell.length_a   1.000
_cell.length_b   1.000
_cell.length_c   1.000
_cell.angle_alpha   90.00
_cell.angle_beta   90.00
_cell.angle_gamma   90.00
#
_symmetry.space_group_name_H-M   'P 1'
#
loop_
_entity.id
_entity.type
_entity.pdbx_description
1 polymer ?
#
loop_
_entity_poly.entity_id
_entity_poly.type
_entity_poly.pdbx_seq_one_letter_code
_entity_poly.pdbx_strand_id
1 'polypeptide(L)'
;AQIGFGLPSIGGKDSMSGTFDDEHGEINVPPTLVSFAVDVNSCKNIITPEFKKAGSKIVEFKINRDNYDLPDYAQIMDGYGKLFEDIKAGKILSAYAVEGRGAAEAVSKMAFGNKMGVKIEHNVDPRDFFGAGWGNIVCEVAEGKVGELSIPYTLLGEVTDKGVFEYGNTTITMDEALASWMKTLEDVFPTVTGKEKTGEAAKVEEKLYDTDTIYICDHKLAQPEVFIPVFPGTNCEYDSTKAFERAGAKVVTKVFKNLSAQDIRESVEEYKKEIAKAQIIMFPGGFSAGDEPDGSAKFFATAFQNAKIK
;
A
#
# COMPACT_ATOMS: atom_id res chain seq x y z
N ALA A 1 11.41 0.08 14.14
CA ALA A 1 10.02 -0.40 14.23
C ALA A 1 9.97 -1.93 14.18
N GLN A 2 10.44 -2.62 13.15
CA GLN A 2 10.34 -4.08 12.99
C GLN A 2 10.85 -4.87 14.20
N ILE A 3 12.07 -4.55 14.68
CA ILE A 3 12.65 -5.20 15.87
C ILE A 3 11.85 -4.85 17.12
N GLY A 4 11.44 -3.58 17.29
CA GLY A 4 10.67 -3.12 18.45
C GLY A 4 9.29 -3.77 18.56
N PHE A 5 8.63 -4.05 17.44
CA PHE A 5 7.34 -4.75 17.41
C PHE A 5 7.47 -6.28 17.31
N GLY A 6 8.67 -6.81 17.04
CA GLY A 6 8.85 -8.24 16.79
C GLY A 6 8.14 -8.73 15.51
N LEU A 7 7.85 -7.82 14.57
CA LEU A 7 7.13 -8.10 13.33
C LEU A 7 8.12 -8.22 12.17
N PRO A 8 8.25 -9.39 11.52
CA PRO A 8 9.06 -9.53 10.34
C PRO A 8 8.43 -8.81 9.15
N SER A 9 9.26 -8.20 8.34
CA SER A 9 8.82 -7.70 7.03
C SER A 9 8.65 -8.85 6.06
N ILE A 10 7.54 -8.89 5.34
CA ILE A 10 7.30 -9.86 4.25
C ILE A 10 7.84 -9.37 2.92
N GLY A 11 8.15 -8.11 2.83
CA GLY A 11 8.65 -7.44 1.66
C GLY A 11 8.81 -5.96 1.91
N GLY A 12 9.24 -5.24 0.92
CA GLY A 12 9.45 -3.81 1.01
C GLY A 12 9.76 -3.21 -0.35
N LYS A 13 9.98 -1.91 -0.33
CA LYS A 13 10.40 -1.12 -1.47
C LYS A 13 11.33 -0.02 -0.97
N ASP A 14 12.45 0.13 -1.63
CA ASP A 14 13.29 1.31 -1.52
C ASP A 14 13.11 2.15 -2.78
N SER A 15 12.92 3.44 -2.59
CA SER A 15 12.94 4.37 -3.71
C SER A 15 14.39 4.61 -4.12
N MET A 16 14.61 4.68 -5.43
CA MET A 16 15.87 5.17 -5.96
C MET A 16 15.96 6.67 -5.63
N SER A 17 16.97 7.06 -4.86
CA SER A 17 17.31 8.47 -4.68
C SER A 17 17.93 8.99 -5.97
N GLY A 18 17.56 10.18 -6.38
CA GLY A 18 18.11 10.81 -7.57
C GLY A 18 17.70 12.25 -7.67
N THR A 19 18.35 12.99 -8.55
CA THR A 19 18.01 14.37 -8.87
C THR A 19 17.62 14.42 -10.35
N PHE A 20 16.49 14.99 -10.64
CA PHE A 20 16.06 15.37 -11.98
C PHE A 20 16.07 16.89 -12.07
N ASP A 21 16.72 17.42 -13.08
CA ASP A 21 16.86 18.87 -13.30
C ASP A 21 16.38 19.21 -14.71
N ASP A 22 15.45 20.16 -14.82
CA ASP A 22 14.90 20.66 -16.08
C ASP A 22 14.73 22.18 -16.04
N GLU A 23 14.12 22.76 -17.09
CA GLU A 23 13.84 24.20 -17.18
C GLU A 23 12.87 24.72 -16.10
N HIS A 24 12.17 23.84 -15.37
CA HIS A 24 11.23 24.18 -14.29
C HIS A 24 11.87 24.09 -12.90
N GLY A 25 13.06 23.49 -12.79
CA GLY A 25 13.83 23.39 -11.56
C GLY A 25 14.30 21.96 -11.22
N GLU A 26 14.93 21.86 -10.08
CA GLU A 26 15.49 20.61 -9.56
C GLU A 26 14.45 19.85 -8.72
N ILE A 27 14.25 18.58 -9.05
CA ILE A 27 13.43 17.64 -8.26
C ILE A 27 14.35 16.61 -7.62
N ASN A 28 14.40 16.60 -6.30
CA ASN A 28 15.14 15.63 -5.52
C ASN A 28 14.22 14.54 -4.98
N VAL A 29 14.48 13.29 -5.33
CA VAL A 29 13.78 12.14 -4.78
C VAL A 29 14.46 11.73 -3.47
N PRO A 30 13.79 11.86 -2.30
CA PRO A 30 14.37 11.46 -1.04
C PRO A 30 14.50 9.93 -0.97
N PRO A 31 15.58 9.39 -0.39
CA PRO A 31 15.68 7.97 -0.13
C PRO A 31 14.54 7.53 0.81
N THR A 32 13.75 6.56 0.37
CA THR A 32 12.57 6.11 1.12
C THR A 32 12.57 4.59 1.22
N LEU A 33 12.46 4.07 2.45
CA LEU A 33 12.28 2.65 2.71
C LEU A 33 10.82 2.39 3.08
N VAL A 34 10.20 1.45 2.37
CA VAL A 34 8.86 0.97 2.66
C VAL A 34 8.94 -0.46 3.14
N SER A 35 8.29 -0.76 4.25
CA SER A 35 8.26 -2.11 4.83
C SER A 35 6.82 -2.59 4.91
N PHE A 36 6.59 -3.81 4.44
CA PHE A 36 5.28 -4.45 4.48
C PHE A 36 5.27 -5.55 5.54
N ALA A 37 4.23 -5.56 6.36
CA ALA A 37 3.90 -6.63 7.27
C ALA A 37 2.51 -7.16 6.96
N VAL A 38 2.27 -8.44 7.27
CA VAL A 38 0.97 -9.11 7.06
C VAL A 38 0.51 -9.70 8.37
N ASP A 39 -0.77 -9.50 8.65
CA ASP A 39 -1.47 -10.16 9.73
C ASP A 39 -2.78 -10.79 9.22
N VAL A 40 -3.26 -11.80 9.94
CA VAL A 40 -4.53 -12.50 9.64
C VAL A 40 -5.51 -12.21 10.76
N ASN A 41 -6.65 -11.64 10.40
CA ASN A 41 -7.68 -11.27 11.35
C ASN A 41 -9.08 -11.70 10.88
N SER A 42 -10.03 -11.76 11.80
CA SER A 42 -11.45 -11.96 11.46
C SER A 42 -12.03 -10.67 10.86
N CYS A 43 -12.75 -10.78 9.75
CA CYS A 43 -13.44 -9.64 9.14
C CYS A 43 -14.39 -8.90 10.12
N LYS A 44 -14.86 -9.59 11.16
CA LYS A 44 -15.70 -9.00 12.20
C LYS A 44 -15.00 -7.96 13.06
N ASN A 45 -13.66 -8.01 13.10
CA ASN A 45 -12.83 -7.11 13.89
C ASN A 45 -12.28 -5.94 13.06
N ILE A 46 -12.62 -5.88 11.78
CA ILE A 46 -12.16 -4.82 10.88
C ILE A 46 -13.13 -3.65 10.94
N ILE A 47 -12.62 -2.47 11.19
CA ILE A 47 -13.34 -1.20 11.11
C ILE A 47 -12.71 -0.34 9.99
N THR A 48 -13.53 0.51 9.39
CA THR A 48 -13.08 1.45 8.36
C THR A 48 -12.85 2.84 8.94
N PRO A 49 -12.03 3.69 8.32
CA PRO A 49 -11.56 4.93 8.97
C PRO A 49 -12.58 6.06 9.01
N GLU A 50 -13.61 6.07 8.16
CA GLU A 50 -14.57 7.17 8.10
C GLU A 50 -15.46 7.25 9.35
N PHE A 51 -15.83 8.46 9.80
CA PHE A 51 -16.77 8.65 10.89
C PHE A 51 -18.15 8.05 10.58
N LYS A 52 -18.77 7.42 11.58
CA LYS A 52 -19.99 6.63 11.43
C LYS A 52 -21.25 7.34 11.94
N LYS A 53 -21.13 8.12 13.02
CA LYS A 53 -22.34 8.59 13.72
C LYS A 53 -22.14 9.96 14.37
N ALA A 54 -23.07 10.88 14.13
CA ALA A 54 -23.15 12.14 14.88
C ALA A 54 -23.41 11.88 16.38
N GLY A 55 -22.80 12.65 17.25
CA GLY A 55 -22.80 12.47 18.70
C GLY A 55 -21.68 11.58 19.23
N SER A 56 -20.99 10.84 18.38
CA SER A 56 -19.77 10.11 18.75
C SER A 56 -18.67 11.06 19.18
N LYS A 57 -17.81 10.61 20.09
CA LYS A 57 -16.65 11.39 20.53
C LYS A 57 -15.41 11.04 19.74
N ILE A 58 -14.56 12.02 19.54
CA ILE A 58 -13.26 11.88 18.86
C ILE A 58 -12.18 11.94 19.93
N VAL A 59 -11.39 10.87 20.03
CA VAL A 59 -10.29 10.78 20.98
C VAL A 59 -8.99 10.45 20.26
N GLU A 60 -7.86 10.82 20.85
CA GLU A 60 -6.53 10.45 20.37
C GLU A 60 -5.82 9.61 21.44
N PHE A 61 -5.35 8.43 21.04
CA PHE A 61 -4.35 7.68 21.77
C PHE A 61 -2.96 8.18 21.36
N LYS A 62 -2.17 8.66 22.32
CA LYS A 62 -0.82 9.17 22.09
C LYS A 62 0.21 8.15 22.54
N ILE A 63 1.25 7.97 21.72
CA ILE A 63 2.40 7.15 22.08
C ILE A 63 3.41 7.97 22.90
N ASN A 64 4.12 7.28 23.77
CA ASN A 64 5.25 7.86 24.48
C ASN A 64 6.52 7.81 23.62
N ARG A 65 7.36 8.83 23.78
CA ARG A 65 8.66 8.95 23.12
C ARG A 65 9.72 9.34 24.12
N ASP A 66 10.94 8.89 23.88
CA ASP A 66 12.10 9.30 24.67
C ASP A 66 12.68 10.67 24.20
N ASN A 67 13.77 11.08 24.81
CA ASN A 67 14.45 12.35 24.48
C ASN A 67 15.09 12.37 23.08
N TYR A 68 15.16 11.25 22.40
CA TYR A 68 15.65 11.09 21.03
C TYR A 68 14.50 10.89 20.02
N ASP A 69 13.27 11.12 20.45
CA ASP A 69 12.05 10.93 19.68
C ASP A 69 11.81 9.45 19.26
N LEU A 70 12.45 8.50 19.96
CA LEU A 70 12.21 7.09 19.74
C LEU A 70 10.95 6.64 20.48
N PRO A 71 10.08 5.82 19.83
CA PRO A 71 8.85 5.37 20.43
C PRO A 71 9.08 4.32 21.53
N ASP A 72 8.26 4.39 22.58
CA ASP A 72 8.17 3.35 23.61
C ASP A 72 7.35 2.16 23.07
N TYR A 73 8.04 1.17 22.54
CA TYR A 73 7.39 -0.02 21.94
C TYR A 73 6.58 -0.83 22.94
N ALA A 74 6.95 -0.86 24.23
CA ALA A 74 6.18 -1.58 25.25
C ALA A 74 4.83 -0.92 25.50
N GLN A 75 4.83 0.42 25.63
CA GLN A 75 3.61 1.21 25.77
C GLN A 75 2.71 1.11 24.53
N ILE A 76 3.29 1.12 23.33
CA ILE A 76 2.54 0.99 22.07
C ILE A 76 1.88 -0.38 21.98
N MET A 77 2.61 -1.47 22.25
CA MET A 77 2.09 -2.84 22.18
C MET A 77 0.93 -3.04 23.17
N ASP A 78 1.06 -2.57 24.40
CA ASP A 78 -0.01 -2.62 25.41
C ASP A 78 -1.22 -1.77 24.95
N GLY A 79 -0.96 -0.53 24.50
CA GLY A 79 -2.00 0.39 24.05
C GLY A 79 -2.76 -0.11 22.82
N TYR A 80 -2.05 -0.57 21.81
CA TYR A 80 -2.69 -1.11 20.59
C TYR A 80 -3.47 -2.40 20.88
N GLY A 81 -2.97 -3.26 21.77
CA GLY A 81 -3.71 -4.44 22.23
C GLY A 81 -5.03 -4.06 22.88
N LYS A 82 -5.03 -3.09 23.81
CA LYS A 82 -6.24 -2.58 24.46
C LYS A 82 -7.18 -1.89 23.48
N LEU A 83 -6.66 -1.11 22.55
CA LEU A 83 -7.43 -0.48 21.49
C LEU A 83 -8.13 -1.51 20.62
N PHE A 84 -7.46 -2.59 20.28
CA PHE A 84 -8.05 -3.70 19.53
C PHE A 84 -9.19 -4.39 20.31
N GLU A 85 -9.04 -4.60 21.63
CA GLU A 85 -10.12 -5.13 22.45
C GLU A 85 -11.33 -4.17 22.55
N ASP A 86 -11.08 -2.85 22.60
CA ASP A 86 -12.14 -1.84 22.55
C ASP A 86 -12.86 -1.80 21.19
N ILE A 87 -12.17 -2.07 20.09
CA ILE A 87 -12.76 -2.28 18.75
C ILE A 87 -13.67 -3.51 18.76
N LYS A 88 -13.18 -4.65 19.24
CA LYS A 88 -13.96 -5.90 19.33
C LYS A 88 -15.20 -5.75 20.21
N ALA A 89 -15.12 -4.93 21.24
CA ALA A 89 -16.23 -4.63 22.13
C ALA A 89 -17.24 -3.62 21.53
N GLY A 90 -16.99 -3.10 20.31
CA GLY A 90 -17.85 -2.12 19.66
C GLY A 90 -17.85 -0.73 20.31
N LYS A 91 -16.85 -0.42 21.15
CA LYS A 91 -16.71 0.90 21.75
C LYS A 91 -16.09 1.89 20.77
N ILE A 92 -15.17 1.42 19.89
CA ILE A 92 -14.53 2.18 18.83
C ILE A 92 -15.22 1.83 17.51
N LEU A 93 -15.72 2.84 16.81
CA LEU A 93 -16.47 2.70 15.56
C LEU A 93 -15.60 2.87 14.33
N SER A 94 -14.61 3.75 14.41
CA SER A 94 -13.62 3.99 13.37
C SER A 94 -12.30 4.47 13.97
N ALA A 95 -11.19 4.29 13.22
CA ALA A 95 -9.87 4.71 13.67
C ALA A 95 -8.98 5.08 12.49
N TYR A 96 -8.03 6.00 12.72
CA TYR A 96 -7.06 6.45 11.72
C TYR A 96 -5.70 6.72 12.37
N ALA A 97 -4.63 6.28 11.73
CA ALA A 97 -3.26 6.57 12.18
C ALA A 97 -2.91 8.05 11.95
N VAL A 98 -2.31 8.67 12.94
CA VAL A 98 -1.83 10.05 12.83
C VAL A 98 -0.49 10.07 12.09
N GLU A 99 -0.35 11.00 11.17
CA GLU A 99 0.81 11.17 10.31
C GLU A 99 1.47 12.55 10.49
N GLY A 100 2.15 13.03 9.46
CA GLY A 100 2.97 14.23 9.48
C GLY A 100 2.24 15.56 9.72
N ARG A 101 0.92 15.60 9.48
CA ARG A 101 0.09 16.80 9.70
C ARG A 101 -0.85 16.67 10.90
N GLY A 102 -0.52 15.74 11.79
CA GLY A 102 -1.16 15.61 13.08
C GLY A 102 -2.58 15.03 13.07
N ALA A 103 -3.21 15.11 14.24
CA ALA A 103 -4.59 14.66 14.42
C ALA A 103 -5.57 15.44 13.53
N ALA A 104 -5.25 16.66 13.14
CA ALA A 104 -6.04 17.48 12.23
C ALA A 104 -6.23 16.80 10.87
N GLU A 105 -5.16 16.24 10.30
CA GLU A 105 -5.21 15.49 9.05
C GLU A 105 -6.05 14.20 9.21
N ALA A 106 -5.82 13.44 10.27
CA ALA A 106 -6.55 12.22 10.56
C ALA A 106 -8.07 12.49 10.68
N VAL A 107 -8.45 13.46 11.50
CA VAL A 107 -9.84 13.89 11.68
C VAL A 107 -10.47 14.35 10.36
N SER A 108 -9.74 15.13 9.55
CA SER A 108 -10.24 15.59 8.24
C SER A 108 -10.52 14.42 7.30
N LYS A 109 -9.59 13.48 7.15
CA LYS A 109 -9.76 12.30 6.30
C LYS A 109 -10.90 11.40 6.78
N MET A 110 -11.04 11.22 8.10
CA MET A 110 -12.16 10.48 8.69
C MET A 110 -13.52 11.18 8.41
N ALA A 111 -13.54 12.50 8.41
CA ALA A 111 -14.74 13.28 8.12
C ALA A 111 -15.16 13.23 6.64
N PHE A 112 -14.19 13.23 5.72
CA PHE A 112 -14.46 13.23 4.26
C PHE A 112 -15.22 12.00 3.78
N GLY A 113 -14.97 10.83 4.37
CA GLY A 113 -15.55 9.57 3.93
C GLY A 113 -17.08 9.57 3.88
N ASN A 114 -17.73 9.98 4.98
CA ASN A 114 -19.18 10.09 5.08
C ASN A 114 -19.67 11.54 5.13
N LYS A 115 -18.80 12.52 4.85
CA LYS A 115 -19.11 13.96 4.87
C LYS A 115 -19.69 14.43 6.21
N MET A 116 -19.21 13.88 7.32
CA MET A 116 -19.67 14.21 8.66
C MET A 116 -18.92 15.43 9.21
N GLY A 117 -19.64 16.32 9.86
CA GLY A 117 -19.06 17.48 10.52
C GLY A 117 -18.27 17.11 11.78
N VAL A 118 -17.41 18.03 12.21
CA VAL A 118 -16.57 17.87 13.40
C VAL A 118 -16.56 19.15 14.21
N LYS A 119 -16.67 19.01 15.53
CA LYS A 119 -16.45 20.11 16.45
C LYS A 119 -15.32 19.76 17.41
N ILE A 120 -14.23 20.51 17.33
CA ILE A 120 -13.04 20.32 18.16
C ILE A 120 -13.21 21.09 19.48
N GLU A 121 -12.79 20.48 20.59
CA GLU A 121 -12.84 21.07 21.92
C GLU A 121 -11.91 22.29 22.01
N HIS A 122 -12.34 23.31 22.77
CA HIS A 122 -11.62 24.57 22.90
C HIS A 122 -10.24 24.46 23.58
N ASN A 123 -10.02 23.43 24.37
CA ASN A 123 -8.77 23.20 25.11
C ASN A 123 -7.74 22.36 24.33
N VAL A 124 -8.05 21.96 23.12
CA VAL A 124 -7.07 21.28 22.25
C VAL A 124 -6.03 22.32 21.77
N ASP A 125 -4.75 22.09 22.09
CA ASP A 125 -3.67 23.00 21.64
C ASP A 125 -3.47 22.84 20.13
N PRO A 126 -3.49 23.93 19.36
CA PRO A 126 -3.24 23.87 17.92
C PRO A 126 -1.91 23.21 17.55
N ARG A 127 -0.86 23.42 18.35
CA ARG A 127 0.46 22.82 18.08
C ARG A 127 0.43 21.30 18.18
N ASP A 128 -0.32 20.76 19.12
CA ASP A 128 -0.52 19.32 19.26
C ASP A 128 -1.44 18.77 18.16
N PHE A 129 -2.50 19.53 17.83
CA PHE A 129 -3.49 19.10 16.86
C PHE A 129 -2.96 19.04 15.42
N PHE A 130 -2.10 19.99 15.03
CA PHE A 130 -1.49 20.06 13.70
C PHE A 130 -0.05 19.50 13.68
N GLY A 131 0.52 19.17 14.82
CA GLY A 131 1.86 18.61 14.93
C GLY A 131 1.92 17.14 14.53
N ALA A 132 3.04 16.70 13.95
CA ALA A 132 3.24 15.30 13.58
C ALA A 132 3.06 14.36 14.79
N GLY A 133 2.38 13.25 14.58
CA GLY A 133 2.04 12.28 15.63
C GLY A 133 2.19 10.84 15.20
N TRP A 134 3.28 10.50 14.51
CA TRP A 134 3.54 9.15 14.02
C TRP A 134 3.38 8.09 15.11
N GLY A 135 2.46 7.16 14.90
CA GLY A 135 2.11 6.11 15.87
C GLY A 135 0.95 6.46 16.80
N ASN A 136 0.49 7.71 16.85
CA ASN A 136 -0.76 8.03 17.50
C ASN A 136 -1.94 7.51 16.68
N ILE A 137 -3.08 7.25 17.34
CA ILE A 137 -4.31 6.80 16.69
C ILE A 137 -5.46 7.71 17.09
N VAL A 138 -6.16 8.28 16.11
CA VAL A 138 -7.44 8.96 16.31
C VAL A 138 -8.55 7.93 16.21
N CYS A 139 -9.48 7.94 17.16
CA CYS A 139 -10.59 7.01 17.24
C CYS A 139 -11.91 7.77 17.34
N GLU A 140 -12.94 7.27 16.64
CA GLU A 140 -14.33 7.59 16.90
C GLU A 140 -14.86 6.63 17.97
N VAL A 141 -15.37 7.16 19.04
CA VAL A 141 -15.91 6.40 20.18
C VAL A 141 -17.42 6.52 20.24
N ALA A 142 -18.10 5.40 20.35
CA ALA A 142 -19.54 5.34 20.45
C ALA A 142 -20.04 6.21 21.62
N GLU A 143 -21.20 6.83 21.42
CA GLU A 143 -21.84 7.68 22.43
C GLU A 143 -21.97 6.97 23.79
N GLY A 144 -21.57 7.65 24.86
CA GLY A 144 -21.57 7.13 26.22
C GLY A 144 -20.43 6.13 26.54
N LYS A 145 -19.57 5.77 25.58
CA LYS A 145 -18.53 4.76 25.77
C LYS A 145 -17.13 5.32 26.09
N VAL A 146 -16.93 6.61 26.06
CA VAL A 146 -15.63 7.23 26.32
C VAL A 146 -15.04 6.84 27.67
N GLY A 147 -15.87 6.83 28.74
CA GLY A 147 -15.44 6.44 30.08
C GLY A 147 -15.16 4.94 30.27
N GLU A 148 -15.49 4.11 29.27
CA GLU A 148 -15.27 2.65 29.29
C GLU A 148 -14.03 2.23 28.49
N LEU A 149 -13.29 3.18 27.88
CA LEU A 149 -12.09 2.88 27.12
C LEU A 149 -11.00 2.29 28.00
N SER A 150 -10.30 1.30 27.47
CA SER A 150 -9.19 0.61 28.14
C SER A 150 -7.84 1.32 27.95
N ILE A 151 -7.79 2.30 27.03
CA ILE A 151 -6.60 3.09 26.67
C ILE A 151 -6.63 4.48 27.36
N PRO A 152 -5.49 5.06 27.68
CA PRO A 152 -5.40 6.49 27.93
C PRO A 152 -5.72 7.27 26.66
N TYR A 153 -6.43 8.37 26.78
CA TYR A 153 -6.82 9.18 25.62
C TYR A 153 -6.84 10.68 25.91
N THR A 154 -6.71 11.45 24.85
CA THR A 154 -7.02 12.89 24.83
C THR A 154 -8.33 13.07 24.10
N LEU A 155 -9.31 13.74 24.71
CA LEU A 155 -10.55 14.10 24.02
C LEU A 155 -10.25 15.22 23.03
N LEU A 156 -10.51 15.00 21.76
CA LEU A 156 -10.34 15.99 20.69
C LEU A 156 -11.62 16.72 20.35
N GLY A 157 -12.78 16.05 20.42
CA GLY A 157 -14.04 16.66 20.01
C GLY A 157 -15.17 15.68 19.82
N GLU A 158 -16.10 16.07 18.98
CA GLU A 158 -17.26 15.25 18.63
C GLU A 158 -17.60 15.30 17.13
N VAL A 159 -18.20 14.22 16.66
CA VAL A 159 -18.74 14.12 15.31
C VAL A 159 -20.12 14.77 15.27
N THR A 160 -20.39 15.58 14.24
CA THR A 160 -21.67 16.27 14.06
C THR A 160 -22.28 15.95 12.70
N ASP A 161 -23.57 16.24 12.53
CA ASP A 161 -24.30 16.13 11.26
C ASP A 161 -24.30 17.43 10.44
N LYS A 162 -23.60 18.48 10.92
CA LYS A 162 -23.66 19.82 10.32
C LYS A 162 -22.89 19.99 9.02
N GLY A 163 -22.01 19.03 8.66
CA GLY A 163 -21.19 19.12 7.46
C GLY A 163 -20.17 20.27 7.49
N VAL A 164 -19.67 20.61 8.67
CA VAL A 164 -18.66 21.66 8.88
C VAL A 164 -17.58 21.19 9.87
N PHE A 165 -16.40 21.77 9.75
CA PHE A 165 -15.36 21.69 10.77
C PHE A 165 -15.43 22.94 11.63
N GLU A 166 -15.60 22.77 12.94
CA GLU A 166 -15.58 23.84 13.94
C GLU A 166 -14.35 23.68 14.85
N TYR A 167 -13.48 24.70 14.89
CA TYR A 167 -12.35 24.75 15.82
C TYR A 167 -12.12 26.19 16.32
N GLY A 168 -12.31 26.41 17.60
CA GLY A 168 -12.32 27.74 18.20
C GLY A 168 -13.42 28.62 17.57
N ASN A 169 -13.01 29.72 16.95
CA ASN A 169 -13.89 30.65 16.24
C ASN A 169 -13.89 30.43 14.73
N THR A 170 -13.22 29.38 14.25
CA THR A 170 -13.10 29.07 12.83
C THR A 170 -14.09 27.98 12.44
N THR A 171 -14.81 28.23 11.35
CA THR A 171 -15.70 27.23 10.74
C THR A 171 -15.35 27.11 9.26
N ILE A 172 -15.17 25.88 8.79
CA ILE A 172 -14.90 25.55 7.39
C ILE A 172 -15.95 24.55 6.93
N THR A 173 -16.52 24.74 5.76
CA THR A 173 -17.49 23.78 5.22
C THR A 173 -16.78 22.50 4.76
N MET A 174 -17.48 21.38 4.82
CA MET A 174 -16.98 20.10 4.32
C MET A 174 -16.60 20.17 2.85
N ASP A 175 -17.42 20.80 2.02
CA ASP A 175 -17.15 20.91 0.59
C ASP A 175 -15.92 21.78 0.29
N GLU A 176 -15.71 22.86 1.04
CA GLU A 176 -14.51 23.70 0.92
C GLU A 176 -13.24 22.93 1.33
N ALA A 177 -13.26 22.23 2.44
CA ALA A 177 -12.14 21.43 2.92
C ALA A 177 -11.80 20.29 1.95
N LEU A 178 -12.82 19.57 1.46
CA LEU A 178 -12.68 18.48 0.51
C LEU A 178 -12.14 18.98 -0.84
N ALA A 179 -12.65 20.08 -1.35
CA ALA A 179 -12.17 20.69 -2.59
C ALA A 179 -10.70 21.12 -2.47
N SER A 180 -10.31 21.70 -1.33
CA SER A 180 -8.92 22.08 -1.06
C SER A 180 -7.99 20.86 -1.05
N TRP A 181 -8.42 19.76 -0.43
CA TRP A 181 -7.64 18.53 -0.38
C TRP A 181 -7.51 17.87 -1.77
N MET A 182 -8.60 17.77 -2.52
CA MET A 182 -8.60 17.17 -3.86
C MET A 182 -7.75 17.97 -4.86
N LYS A 183 -7.76 19.31 -4.75
CA LYS A 183 -7.03 20.19 -5.68
C LYS A 183 -5.50 19.98 -5.64
N THR A 184 -4.96 19.48 -4.55
CA THR A 184 -3.50 19.42 -4.33
C THR A 184 -2.75 18.68 -5.44
N LEU A 185 -3.32 17.61 -5.99
CA LEU A 185 -2.71 16.79 -7.05
C LEU A 185 -3.52 16.79 -8.35
N GLU A 186 -4.58 17.61 -8.47
CA GLU A 186 -5.51 17.56 -9.61
C GLU A 186 -4.83 17.81 -10.95
N ASP A 187 -3.79 18.66 -10.98
CA ASP A 187 -3.06 18.98 -12.19
C ASP A 187 -2.15 17.84 -12.67
N VAL A 188 -1.71 16.97 -11.76
CA VAL A 188 -0.80 15.83 -12.04
C VAL A 188 -1.57 14.51 -12.11
N PHE A 189 -2.50 14.32 -11.17
CA PHE A 189 -3.37 13.16 -11.07
C PHE A 189 -4.82 13.59 -10.99
N PRO A 190 -5.44 13.96 -12.12
CA PRO A 190 -6.83 14.41 -12.10
C PRO A 190 -7.78 13.34 -11.60
N THR A 191 -8.73 13.73 -10.76
CA THR A 191 -9.73 12.82 -10.21
C THR A 191 -10.69 12.27 -11.27
N VAL A 192 -10.77 12.95 -12.42
CA VAL A 192 -11.55 12.51 -13.58
C VAL A 192 -10.66 12.55 -14.81
N THR A 193 -10.40 11.39 -15.41
CA THR A 193 -9.65 11.25 -16.66
C THR A 193 -10.60 11.02 -17.82
N GLY A 194 -10.37 11.71 -18.95
CA GLY A 194 -11.17 11.61 -20.16
C GLY A 194 -12.17 12.73 -20.36
N LYS A 195 -12.56 12.94 -21.63
CA LYS A 195 -13.46 14.03 -22.04
C LYS A 195 -14.94 13.71 -21.82
N GLU A 196 -15.29 12.48 -21.58
CA GLU A 196 -16.66 12.06 -21.39
C GLU A 196 -17.01 11.97 -19.91
N LYS A 197 -17.62 13.04 -19.42
CA LYS A 197 -18.35 13.00 -18.14
C LYS A 197 -19.72 12.37 -18.40
N THR A 198 -19.73 11.09 -18.67
CA THR A 198 -21.00 10.37 -18.67
C THR A 198 -21.40 10.11 -17.22
N GLY A 199 -22.49 10.72 -16.80
CA GLY A 199 -22.97 10.68 -15.42
C GLY A 199 -23.49 9.31 -14.94
N GLU A 200 -23.26 8.24 -15.68
CA GLU A 200 -23.55 6.88 -15.25
C GLU A 200 -22.23 6.11 -15.08
N ALA A 201 -21.97 5.71 -13.83
CA ALA A 201 -20.94 4.72 -13.59
C ALA A 201 -21.21 3.49 -14.44
N ALA A 202 -20.22 3.04 -15.22
CA ALA A 202 -20.32 1.81 -15.96
C ALA A 202 -20.74 0.70 -14.98
N LYS A 203 -21.88 0.05 -15.24
CA LYS A 203 -22.26 -1.16 -14.52
C LYS A 203 -21.25 -2.23 -14.89
N VAL A 204 -20.27 -2.43 -14.02
CA VAL A 204 -19.37 -3.57 -14.09
C VAL A 204 -20.20 -4.77 -13.67
N GLU A 205 -20.58 -5.61 -14.63
CA GLU A 205 -21.06 -6.96 -14.28
C GLU A 205 -19.86 -7.71 -13.70
N GLU A 206 -19.85 -7.93 -12.40
CA GLU A 206 -18.90 -8.84 -11.78
C GLU A 206 -19.15 -10.24 -12.33
N LYS A 207 -18.38 -10.61 -13.35
CA LYS A 207 -18.30 -12.01 -13.78
C LYS A 207 -17.38 -12.71 -12.79
N LEU A 208 -17.97 -13.29 -11.77
CA LEU A 208 -17.26 -14.26 -10.94
C LEU A 208 -16.86 -15.43 -11.86
N TYR A 209 -15.56 -15.75 -11.84
CA TYR A 209 -15.09 -16.95 -12.52
C TYR A 209 -15.62 -18.15 -11.74
N ASP A 210 -16.57 -18.83 -12.33
CA ASP A 210 -17.14 -20.06 -11.81
C ASP A 210 -17.00 -21.13 -12.89
N THR A 211 -16.31 -22.22 -12.56
CA THR A 211 -16.12 -23.34 -13.48
C THR A 211 -16.04 -24.65 -12.71
N ASP A 212 -16.83 -25.60 -13.15
CA ASP A 212 -16.75 -26.99 -12.68
C ASP A 212 -15.64 -27.77 -13.43
N THR A 213 -15.02 -27.12 -14.43
CA THR A 213 -14.00 -27.76 -15.26
C THR A 213 -12.61 -27.36 -14.77
N ILE A 214 -11.94 -28.31 -14.14
CA ILE A 214 -10.49 -28.16 -13.81
C ILE A 214 -9.72 -28.73 -15.00
N TYR A 215 -8.89 -27.88 -15.64
CA TYR A 215 -8.02 -28.37 -16.71
C TYR A 215 -6.91 -29.25 -16.09
N ILE A 216 -6.87 -30.49 -16.51
CA ILE A 216 -5.84 -31.44 -16.10
C ILE A 216 -5.00 -31.78 -17.32
N CYS A 217 -3.70 -31.59 -17.26
CA CYS A 217 -2.77 -31.91 -18.33
C CYS A 217 -2.80 -33.41 -18.64
N ASP A 218 -3.02 -33.76 -19.88
CA ASP A 218 -3.07 -35.16 -20.36
C ASP A 218 -1.70 -35.85 -20.35
N HIS A 219 -0.63 -35.04 -20.50
CA HIS A 219 0.75 -35.51 -20.51
C HIS A 219 1.43 -35.19 -19.16
N LYS A 220 1.23 -36.05 -18.19
CA LYS A 220 1.85 -35.89 -16.85
C LYS A 220 3.30 -36.38 -16.89
N LEU A 221 4.20 -35.52 -16.41
CA LEU A 221 5.60 -35.85 -16.17
C LEU A 221 5.84 -35.97 -14.67
N ALA A 222 6.65 -36.96 -14.27
CA ALA A 222 7.04 -37.12 -12.87
C ALA A 222 7.82 -35.90 -12.35
N GLN A 223 8.61 -35.28 -13.21
CA GLN A 223 9.41 -34.10 -12.89
C GLN A 223 9.43 -33.16 -14.10
N PRO A 224 8.54 -32.16 -14.17
CA PRO A 224 8.54 -31.20 -15.26
C PRO A 224 9.78 -30.32 -15.21
N GLU A 225 10.30 -29.93 -16.38
CA GLU A 225 11.41 -28.98 -16.51
C GLU A 225 10.84 -27.57 -16.68
N VAL A 226 11.36 -26.65 -15.86
CA VAL A 226 11.03 -25.22 -15.88
C VAL A 226 12.23 -24.45 -16.42
N PHE A 227 12.04 -23.70 -17.49
CA PHE A 227 13.04 -22.79 -18.03
C PHE A 227 12.78 -21.38 -17.52
N ILE A 228 13.81 -20.75 -16.90
CA ILE A 228 13.77 -19.37 -16.44
C ILE A 228 14.78 -18.56 -17.25
N PRO A 229 14.31 -17.76 -18.23
CA PRO A 229 15.18 -16.83 -18.97
C PRO A 229 15.51 -15.63 -18.08
N VAL A 230 16.80 -15.26 -18.05
CA VAL A 230 17.32 -14.13 -17.26
C VAL A 230 17.99 -13.12 -18.19
N PHE A 231 17.61 -11.86 -18.06
CA PHE A 231 18.16 -10.74 -18.80
C PHE A 231 18.84 -9.75 -17.85
N PRO A 232 19.73 -8.87 -18.34
CA PRO A 232 20.25 -7.78 -17.52
C PRO A 232 19.13 -6.98 -16.85
N GLY A 233 19.20 -6.82 -15.53
CA GLY A 233 18.15 -6.19 -14.71
C GLY A 233 17.02 -7.09 -14.28
N THR A 234 16.98 -8.36 -14.70
CA THR A 234 16.04 -9.36 -14.18
C THR A 234 16.33 -9.64 -12.70
N ASN A 235 15.28 -9.88 -11.93
CA ASN A 235 15.32 -10.16 -10.50
C ASN A 235 14.36 -11.32 -10.18
N CYS A 236 14.45 -11.87 -8.98
CA CYS A 236 13.58 -12.97 -8.50
C CYS A 236 13.79 -14.35 -9.16
N GLU A 237 14.78 -14.55 -10.03
CA GLU A 237 15.06 -15.87 -10.64
C GLU A 237 15.47 -16.91 -9.60
N TYR A 238 16.18 -16.49 -8.55
CA TYR A 238 16.63 -17.36 -7.48
C TYR A 238 15.47 -17.87 -6.61
N ASP A 239 14.57 -16.97 -6.20
CA ASP A 239 13.40 -17.33 -5.39
C ASP A 239 12.39 -18.13 -6.19
N SER A 240 12.20 -17.79 -7.46
CA SER A 240 11.39 -18.56 -8.41
C SER A 240 11.94 -19.98 -8.59
N THR A 241 13.26 -20.12 -8.77
CA THR A 241 13.91 -21.42 -8.84
C THR A 241 13.58 -22.26 -7.62
N LYS A 242 13.77 -21.73 -6.41
CA LYS A 242 13.45 -22.44 -5.16
C LYS A 242 11.98 -22.85 -5.05
N ALA A 243 11.06 -21.99 -5.50
CA ALA A 243 9.64 -22.27 -5.44
C ALA A 243 9.27 -23.47 -6.33
N PHE A 244 9.77 -23.51 -7.56
CA PHE A 244 9.55 -24.61 -8.47
C PHE A 244 10.24 -25.93 -8.02
N GLU A 245 11.46 -25.86 -7.50
CA GLU A 245 12.17 -27.01 -6.94
C GLU A 245 11.43 -27.61 -5.74
N ARG A 246 10.91 -26.79 -4.84
CA ARG A 246 10.08 -27.23 -3.73
C ARG A 246 8.80 -27.93 -4.20
N ALA A 247 8.26 -27.53 -5.34
CA ALA A 247 7.11 -28.18 -5.97
C ALA A 247 7.50 -29.46 -6.72
N GLY A 248 8.79 -29.84 -6.75
CA GLY A 248 9.29 -31.07 -7.37
C GLY A 248 9.71 -30.92 -8.83
N ALA A 249 9.75 -29.72 -9.39
CA ALA A 249 10.22 -29.47 -10.73
C ALA A 249 11.76 -29.46 -10.84
N LYS A 250 12.26 -29.66 -12.05
CA LYS A 250 13.67 -29.42 -12.40
C LYS A 250 13.77 -28.03 -13.03
N VAL A 251 14.59 -27.14 -12.48
CA VAL A 251 14.72 -25.77 -12.98
C VAL A 251 16.03 -25.59 -13.75
N VAL A 252 15.93 -24.90 -14.88
CA VAL A 252 17.07 -24.50 -15.71
C VAL A 252 16.99 -22.99 -15.89
N THR A 253 17.99 -22.29 -15.33
CA THR A 253 18.13 -20.83 -15.44
C THR A 253 19.27 -20.51 -16.40
N LYS A 254 19.03 -19.62 -17.37
CA LYS A 254 20.02 -19.19 -18.36
C LYS A 254 20.04 -17.68 -18.49
N VAL A 255 21.23 -17.11 -18.41
CA VAL A 255 21.45 -15.67 -18.61
C VAL A 255 21.62 -15.36 -20.09
N PHE A 256 20.83 -14.42 -20.59
CA PHE A 256 20.99 -13.88 -21.92
C PHE A 256 22.17 -12.89 -21.95
N LYS A 257 23.23 -13.28 -22.60
CA LYS A 257 24.43 -12.44 -22.77
C LYS A 257 24.26 -11.48 -23.93
N ASN A 258 24.52 -10.21 -23.73
CA ASN A 258 24.33 -9.17 -24.75
C ASN A 258 25.54 -8.24 -24.94
N LEU A 259 26.72 -8.64 -24.47
CA LEU A 259 27.95 -7.83 -24.58
C LEU A 259 28.53 -7.80 -25.99
N SER A 260 28.28 -8.84 -26.78
CA SER A 260 28.74 -8.93 -28.17
C SER A 260 27.71 -9.58 -29.09
N ALA A 261 27.86 -9.38 -30.41
CA ALA A 261 27.03 -10.05 -31.40
C ALA A 261 27.15 -11.60 -31.34
N GLN A 262 28.30 -12.11 -30.92
CA GLN A 262 28.52 -13.53 -30.72
C GLN A 262 27.72 -14.04 -29.50
N ASP A 263 27.78 -13.33 -28.36
CA ASP A 263 27.03 -13.68 -27.15
C ASP A 263 25.53 -13.75 -27.41
N ILE A 264 24.99 -12.78 -28.18
CA ILE A 264 23.56 -12.77 -28.57
C ILE A 264 23.21 -14.03 -29.36
N ARG A 265 24.03 -14.39 -30.38
CA ARG A 265 23.76 -15.60 -31.19
C ARG A 265 23.78 -16.86 -30.33
N GLU A 266 24.76 -16.99 -29.46
CA GLU A 266 24.91 -18.14 -28.55
C GLU A 266 23.73 -18.21 -27.58
N SER A 267 23.34 -17.10 -27.00
CA SER A 267 22.18 -17.04 -26.09
C SER A 267 20.90 -17.41 -26.78
N VAL A 268 20.67 -16.96 -28.01
CA VAL A 268 19.47 -17.33 -28.79
C VAL A 268 19.46 -18.86 -29.07
N GLU A 269 20.54 -19.46 -29.44
CA GLU A 269 20.61 -20.91 -29.67
C GLU A 269 20.45 -21.72 -28.37
N GLU A 270 20.99 -21.21 -27.26
CA GLU A 270 20.83 -21.82 -25.93
C GLU A 270 19.37 -21.75 -25.48
N TYR A 271 18.72 -20.60 -25.59
CA TYR A 271 17.29 -20.40 -25.27
C TYR A 271 16.39 -21.32 -26.09
N LYS A 272 16.60 -21.35 -27.41
CA LYS A 272 15.88 -22.26 -28.30
C LYS A 272 15.94 -23.71 -27.83
N LYS A 273 17.13 -24.17 -27.42
CA LYS A 273 17.35 -25.53 -26.94
C LYS A 273 16.63 -25.80 -25.62
N GLU A 274 16.64 -24.86 -24.69
CA GLU A 274 15.99 -25.04 -23.40
C GLU A 274 14.47 -24.91 -23.48
N ILE A 275 13.95 -24.00 -24.31
CA ILE A 275 12.52 -23.87 -24.59
C ILE A 275 11.95 -25.18 -25.17
N ALA A 276 12.68 -25.80 -26.10
CA ALA A 276 12.22 -27.05 -26.71
C ALA A 276 12.11 -28.24 -25.74
N LYS A 277 12.73 -28.17 -24.56
CA LYS A 277 12.69 -29.21 -23.53
C LYS A 277 11.72 -28.89 -22.40
N ALA A 278 11.52 -27.63 -22.11
CA ALA A 278 10.76 -27.17 -20.97
C ALA A 278 9.25 -27.40 -21.17
N GLN A 279 8.56 -27.75 -20.11
CA GLN A 279 7.10 -27.77 -20.05
C GLN A 279 6.53 -26.46 -19.47
N ILE A 280 7.36 -25.70 -18.75
CA ILE A 280 7.01 -24.43 -18.15
C ILE A 280 8.09 -23.40 -18.50
N ILE A 281 7.67 -22.22 -18.95
CA ILE A 281 8.56 -21.07 -19.10
C ILE A 281 8.10 -20.03 -18.09
N MET A 282 9.00 -19.65 -17.17
CA MET A 282 8.72 -18.67 -16.13
C MET A 282 9.51 -17.38 -16.41
N PHE A 283 8.79 -16.30 -16.67
CA PHE A 283 9.38 -14.98 -16.82
C PHE A 283 9.47 -14.29 -15.46
N PRO A 284 10.69 -14.12 -14.90
CA PRO A 284 10.85 -13.45 -13.63
C PRO A 284 10.66 -11.94 -13.74
N GLY A 285 10.38 -11.28 -12.63
CA GLY A 285 10.28 -9.83 -12.54
C GLY A 285 11.64 -9.12 -12.59
N GLY A 286 11.61 -7.81 -12.42
CA GLY A 286 12.79 -6.95 -12.38
C GLY A 286 12.73 -5.82 -13.41
N PHE A 287 13.82 -5.07 -13.50
CA PHE A 287 13.93 -3.90 -14.35
C PHE A 287 14.77 -4.20 -15.60
N SER A 288 14.39 -5.19 -16.39
CA SER A 288 15.12 -5.54 -17.60
C SER A 288 15.09 -4.38 -18.62
N ALA A 289 16.24 -3.82 -18.94
CA ALA A 289 16.43 -2.59 -19.72
C ALA A 289 15.93 -1.30 -19.04
N GLY A 290 15.79 -1.28 -17.71
CA GLY A 290 15.14 -0.18 -16.98
C GLY A 290 13.62 -0.13 -17.21
N ASP A 291 12.94 0.78 -16.56
CA ASP A 291 11.48 0.97 -16.72
C ASP A 291 11.12 2.05 -17.77
N GLU A 292 12.10 2.51 -18.55
CA GLU A 292 11.98 3.66 -19.45
C GLU A 292 12.16 3.27 -20.91
N PRO A 293 11.42 3.94 -21.80
CA PRO A 293 10.01 4.37 -21.74
C PRO A 293 9.06 3.22 -22.04
N ASP A 294 9.59 2.07 -22.47
CA ASP A 294 8.83 0.95 -23.03
C ASP A 294 8.54 -0.15 -21.98
N GLY A 295 8.87 0.10 -20.72
CA GLY A 295 8.66 -0.80 -19.61
C GLY A 295 9.75 -1.85 -19.41
N SER A 296 9.68 -2.56 -18.28
CA SER A 296 10.70 -3.49 -17.81
C SER A 296 10.79 -4.81 -18.60
N ALA A 297 9.87 -5.08 -19.51
CA ALA A 297 9.84 -6.31 -20.31
C ALA A 297 10.53 -6.19 -21.68
N LYS A 298 11.21 -5.09 -21.97
CA LYS A 298 11.76 -4.81 -23.32
C LYS A 298 12.69 -5.89 -23.83
N PHE A 299 13.61 -6.39 -23.01
CA PHE A 299 14.53 -7.45 -23.42
C PHE A 299 13.79 -8.77 -23.69
N PHE A 300 12.83 -9.13 -22.86
CA PHE A 300 12.00 -10.30 -23.08
C PHE A 300 11.24 -10.20 -24.39
N ALA A 301 10.53 -9.09 -24.61
CA ALA A 301 9.77 -8.85 -25.83
C ALA A 301 10.66 -8.96 -27.08
N THR A 302 11.83 -8.33 -27.07
CA THR A 302 12.76 -8.35 -28.20
C THR A 302 13.32 -9.74 -28.47
N ALA A 303 13.75 -10.48 -27.44
CA ALA A 303 14.33 -11.80 -27.59
C ALA A 303 13.29 -12.82 -28.07
N PHE A 304 12.07 -12.80 -27.52
CA PHE A 304 11.00 -13.73 -27.89
C PHE A 304 10.29 -13.38 -29.20
N GLN A 305 10.55 -12.21 -29.78
CA GLN A 305 10.20 -11.89 -31.18
C GLN A 305 11.22 -12.39 -32.19
N ASN A 306 12.37 -12.88 -31.74
CA ASN A 306 13.38 -13.45 -32.64
C ASN A 306 12.82 -14.69 -33.35
N ALA A 307 12.95 -14.76 -34.69
CA ALA A 307 12.39 -15.83 -35.51
C ALA A 307 12.90 -17.25 -35.16
N LYS A 308 14.03 -17.36 -34.45
CA LYS A 308 14.57 -18.66 -33.99
C LYS A 308 14.03 -19.10 -32.63
N ILE A 309 13.51 -18.18 -31.83
CA ILE A 309 12.92 -18.45 -30.53
C ILE A 309 11.40 -18.60 -30.66
N LYS A 310 10.77 -17.77 -31.49
CA LYS A 310 9.36 -17.80 -31.81
C LYS A 310 8.98 -19.11 -32.58
#